data_4b9e1b19fec5ca2263ba6d930584294a
#
_entry.id   4b9e1b19fec5ca2263ba6d930584294a
#
_cell.length_a   1.000
_cell.length_b   1.000
_cell.length_c   1.000
_cell.angle_alpha   90.00
_cell.angle_beta   90.00
_cell.angle_gamma   90.00
#
_symmetry.space_group_name_H-M   'P 1'
#
loop_
_entity.id
_entity.type
_entity.pdbx_description
1 polymer ?
#
loop_
_entity_poly.entity_id
_entity_poly.type
_entity_poly.pdbx_seq_one_letter_code
_entity_poly.pdbx_strand_id
1 'polypeptide(L)'
;MDNQEDGVFFKKFKEQLHKHQFTIGITDLAKMTGVSQTQLRYWEQRNYIHSLQTGEKNTTHRYSYGTLMRVHFVKMMLDEGFTLAAAVERANGYGNQMEMMRVFMMTAFQGIEERDGHHMVKLGYFDEDQTQQLYCYILDGKPHYRLYPAKSEG
;
A
#
# COMPACT_ATOMS: atom_id res chain seq x y z
N MET A 1 11.22 7.14 25.47
CA MET A 1 9.97 7.49 24.78
C MET A 1 9.00 6.35 25.04
N ASP A 2 7.81 6.67 25.49
CA ASP A 2 6.90 5.69 26.08
C ASP A 2 6.22 4.88 24.96
N ASN A 3 6.33 3.56 24.98
CA ASN A 3 5.77 2.62 23.96
C ASN A 3 4.25 2.80 23.72
N GLN A 4 3.53 3.45 24.63
CA GLN A 4 2.11 3.77 24.47
C GLN A 4 1.87 4.98 23.56
N GLU A 5 2.74 5.97 23.58
CA GLU A 5 2.61 7.17 22.73
C GLU A 5 2.87 6.83 21.26
N ASP A 6 3.84 5.96 20.95
CA ASP A 6 4.15 5.53 19.60
C ASP A 6 3.00 4.76 18.95
N GLY A 7 2.30 3.91 19.72
CA GLY A 7 1.11 3.19 19.25
C GLY A 7 -0.06 4.12 18.91
N VAL A 8 -0.28 5.15 19.73
CA VAL A 8 -1.33 6.17 19.52
C VAL A 8 -0.99 7.06 18.33
N PHE A 9 0.29 7.47 18.20
CA PHE A 9 0.75 8.25 17.05
C PHE A 9 0.58 7.47 15.75
N PHE A 10 0.97 6.20 15.74
CA PHE A 10 0.86 5.36 14.54
C PHE A 10 -0.59 5.08 14.15
N LYS A 11 -1.49 4.90 15.13
CA LYS A 11 -2.93 4.79 14.88
C LYS A 11 -3.49 6.05 14.23
N LYS A 12 -3.14 7.23 14.76
CA LYS A 12 -3.52 8.53 14.17
C LYS A 12 -2.92 8.70 12.78
N PHE A 13 -1.68 8.30 12.56
CA PHE A 13 -1.03 8.34 11.26
C PHE A 13 -1.73 7.44 10.23
N LYS A 14 -2.09 6.20 10.61
CA LYS A 14 -2.94 5.33 9.78
C LYS A 14 -4.27 5.98 9.42
N GLU A 15 -4.96 6.59 10.39
CA GLU A 15 -6.22 7.31 10.16
C GLU A 15 -6.06 8.48 9.20
N GLN A 16 -4.94 9.21 9.29
CA GLN A 16 -4.63 10.30 8.36
C GLN A 16 -4.32 9.79 6.96
N LEU A 17 -3.58 8.70 6.83
CA LEU A 17 -3.34 8.05 5.54
C LEU A 17 -4.64 7.58 4.87
N HIS A 18 -5.63 7.15 5.66
CA HIS A 18 -6.96 6.82 5.14
C HIS A 18 -7.79 8.04 4.73
N LYS A 19 -7.69 9.15 5.48
CA LYS A 19 -8.46 10.37 5.21
C LYS A 19 -7.90 11.18 4.04
N HIS A 20 -6.59 11.22 3.90
CA HIS A 20 -5.92 11.95 2.82
C HIS A 20 -5.53 10.96 1.71
N GLN A 21 -6.45 10.73 0.78
CA GLN A 21 -6.09 10.07 -0.47
C GLN A 21 -5.11 10.99 -1.20
N PHE A 22 -3.82 10.63 -1.20
CA PHE A 22 -2.84 11.27 -2.07
C PHE A 22 -3.32 11.13 -3.51
N THR A 23 -3.64 12.26 -4.13
CA THR A 23 -4.17 12.29 -5.48
C THR A 23 -3.19 12.98 -6.42
N ILE A 24 -3.07 12.47 -7.63
CA ILE A 24 -2.13 12.91 -8.65
C ILE A 24 -2.93 13.45 -9.84
N GLY A 25 -2.57 14.62 -10.35
CA GLY A 25 -3.14 15.16 -11.60
C GLY A 25 -2.61 14.43 -12.83
N ILE A 26 -3.34 14.48 -13.95
CA ILE A 26 -2.93 13.79 -15.19
C ILE A 26 -1.57 14.25 -15.70
N THR A 27 -1.22 15.52 -15.53
CA THR A 27 0.08 16.06 -15.94
C THR A 27 1.24 15.43 -15.16
N ASP A 28 1.08 15.31 -13.85
CA ASP A 28 2.10 14.71 -13.00
C ASP A 28 2.17 13.20 -13.20
N LEU A 29 1.01 12.53 -13.35
CA LEU A 29 0.95 11.12 -13.71
C LEU A 29 1.70 10.84 -15.02
N ALA A 30 1.50 11.66 -16.03
CA ALA A 30 2.21 11.55 -17.32
C ALA A 30 3.73 11.73 -17.17
N LYS A 31 4.17 12.75 -16.40
CA LYS A 31 5.59 13.01 -16.13
C LYS A 31 6.24 11.84 -15.36
N MET A 32 5.57 11.33 -14.35
CA MET A 32 6.11 10.27 -13.48
C MET A 32 6.21 8.93 -14.21
N THR A 33 5.29 8.64 -15.13
CA THR A 33 5.20 7.32 -15.79
C THR A 33 5.81 7.28 -17.20
N GLY A 34 6.06 8.45 -17.82
CA GLY A 34 6.48 8.54 -19.19
C GLY A 34 5.38 8.20 -20.21
N VAL A 35 4.12 8.07 -19.75
CA VAL A 35 2.94 7.84 -20.60
C VAL A 35 2.31 9.19 -20.95
N SER A 36 2.03 9.45 -22.22
CA SER A 36 1.43 10.72 -22.63
C SER A 36 0.01 10.91 -22.05
N GLN A 37 -0.39 12.16 -21.81
CA GLN A 37 -1.74 12.46 -21.33
C GLN A 37 -2.83 11.93 -22.27
N THR A 38 -2.57 11.93 -23.58
CA THR A 38 -3.48 11.38 -24.60
C THR A 38 -3.67 9.88 -24.41
N GLN A 39 -2.57 9.14 -24.16
CA GLN A 39 -2.64 7.70 -23.87
C GLN A 39 -3.37 7.43 -22.55
N LEU A 40 -3.09 8.22 -21.50
CA LEU A 40 -3.77 8.09 -20.21
C LEU A 40 -5.28 8.29 -20.33
N ARG A 41 -5.72 9.31 -21.08
CA ARG A 41 -7.15 9.54 -21.36
C ARG A 41 -7.76 8.39 -22.15
N TYR A 42 -7.06 7.86 -23.15
CA TYR A 42 -7.49 6.69 -23.89
C TYR A 42 -7.65 5.47 -22.96
N TRP A 43 -6.68 5.23 -22.05
CA TRP A 43 -6.75 4.12 -21.11
C TRP A 43 -7.92 4.29 -20.13
N GLU A 44 -8.21 5.51 -19.72
CA GLU A 44 -9.37 5.81 -18.87
C GLU A 44 -10.68 5.55 -19.61
N GLN A 45 -10.83 6.00 -20.85
CA GLN A 45 -12.00 5.72 -21.70
C GLN A 45 -12.24 4.22 -21.94
N ARG A 46 -11.16 3.42 -21.93
CA ARG A 46 -11.22 1.97 -22.06
C ARG A 46 -11.37 1.25 -20.72
N ASN A 47 -11.53 1.96 -19.62
CA ASN A 47 -11.59 1.42 -18.27
C ASN A 47 -10.34 0.63 -17.86
N TYR A 48 -9.19 0.91 -18.46
CA TYR A 48 -7.91 0.31 -18.06
C TYR A 48 -7.34 0.95 -16.80
N ILE A 49 -7.64 2.24 -16.59
CA ILE A 49 -7.35 3.01 -15.39
C ILE A 49 -8.57 3.82 -14.99
N HIS A 50 -8.64 4.24 -13.73
CA HIS A 50 -9.76 5.01 -13.22
C HIS A 50 -9.27 6.26 -12.49
N SER A 51 -9.92 7.39 -12.74
CA SER A 51 -9.78 8.58 -11.91
C SER A 51 -10.69 8.49 -10.68
N LEU A 52 -10.30 9.21 -9.64
CA LEU A 52 -11.14 9.40 -8.46
C LEU A 52 -12.26 10.38 -8.83
N GLN A 53 -13.51 9.99 -8.62
CA GLN A 53 -14.64 10.90 -8.77
C GLN A 53 -14.65 11.86 -7.57
N THR A 54 -14.21 13.09 -7.77
CA THR A 54 -14.47 14.18 -6.85
C THR A 54 -15.80 14.81 -7.25
N GLY A 55 -16.77 14.84 -6.33
CA GLY A 55 -18.19 15.16 -6.61
C GLY A 55 -18.53 16.56 -7.14
N GLU A 56 -17.58 17.31 -7.66
CA GLU A 56 -17.78 18.63 -8.26
C GLU A 56 -17.71 18.56 -9.79
N LYS A 57 -18.72 19.13 -10.45
CA LYS A 57 -18.94 19.09 -11.90
C LYS A 57 -17.81 19.66 -12.80
N ASN A 58 -16.69 20.12 -12.23
CA ASN A 58 -15.60 20.75 -12.99
C ASN A 58 -14.21 20.31 -12.52
N THR A 59 -14.06 19.08 -12.03
CA THR A 59 -12.84 18.63 -11.40
C THR A 59 -11.86 18.03 -12.40
N THR A 60 -10.66 18.56 -12.36
CA THR A 60 -9.45 17.97 -12.93
C THR A 60 -9.36 16.48 -12.54
N HIS A 61 -9.26 15.60 -13.53
CA HIS A 61 -9.09 14.14 -13.28
C HIS A 61 -7.94 13.91 -12.30
N ARG A 62 -8.27 13.33 -11.15
CA ARG A 62 -7.32 13.00 -10.09
C ARG A 62 -7.20 11.48 -9.99
N TYR A 63 -5.99 11.00 -9.85
CA TYR A 63 -5.69 9.58 -9.82
C TYR A 63 -5.10 9.19 -8.46
N SER A 64 -5.41 7.98 -8.00
CA SER A 64 -4.83 7.43 -6.77
C SER A 64 -3.39 6.97 -6.99
N TYR A 65 -2.66 6.76 -5.88
CA TYR A 65 -1.35 6.10 -5.93
C TYR A 65 -1.42 4.70 -6.56
N GLY A 66 -2.51 3.95 -6.31
CA GLY A 66 -2.75 2.66 -6.95
C GLY A 66 -2.83 2.77 -8.47
N THR A 67 -3.48 3.83 -8.97
CA THR A 67 -3.52 4.09 -10.42
C THR A 67 -2.13 4.44 -10.98
N LEU A 68 -1.32 5.22 -10.25
CA LEU A 68 0.08 5.49 -10.63
C LEU A 68 0.88 4.19 -10.80
N MET A 69 0.82 3.31 -9.79
CA MET A 69 1.52 2.02 -9.85
C MET A 69 1.04 1.14 -10.99
N ARG A 70 -0.27 1.13 -11.24
CA ARG A 70 -0.86 0.41 -12.37
C ARG A 70 -0.35 0.92 -13.71
N VAL A 71 -0.30 2.24 -13.91
CA VAL A 71 0.23 2.86 -15.14
C VAL A 71 1.69 2.51 -15.34
N HIS A 72 2.52 2.58 -14.28
CA HIS A 72 3.92 2.17 -14.34
C HIS A 72 4.07 0.71 -14.76
N PHE A 73 3.28 -0.18 -14.18
CA PHE A 73 3.33 -1.61 -14.51
C PHE A 73 2.94 -1.87 -15.96
N VAL A 74 1.84 -1.26 -16.44
CA VAL A 74 1.41 -1.39 -17.85
C VAL A 74 2.49 -0.85 -18.78
N LYS A 75 3.07 0.32 -18.48
CA LYS A 75 4.15 0.91 -19.28
C LYS A 75 5.37 0.00 -19.35
N MET A 76 5.81 -0.56 -18.23
CA MET A 76 6.91 -1.51 -18.18
C MET A 76 6.66 -2.73 -19.07
N MET A 77 5.46 -3.29 -19.02
CA MET A 77 5.08 -4.42 -19.87
C MET A 77 5.07 -4.05 -21.37
N LEU A 78 4.60 -2.84 -21.72
CA LEU A 78 4.65 -2.34 -23.11
C LEU A 78 6.09 -2.18 -23.59
N ASP A 79 7.00 -1.68 -22.75
CA ASP A 79 8.42 -1.52 -23.08
C ASP A 79 9.12 -2.88 -23.30
N GLU A 80 8.64 -3.94 -22.64
CA GLU A 80 9.07 -5.32 -22.84
C GLU A 80 8.43 -5.99 -24.07
N GLY A 81 7.57 -5.27 -24.81
CA GLY A 81 6.97 -5.74 -26.07
C GLY A 81 5.63 -6.45 -25.92
N PHE A 82 5.00 -6.43 -24.76
CA PHE A 82 3.64 -6.94 -24.59
C PHE A 82 2.61 -6.03 -25.26
N THR A 83 1.51 -6.62 -25.74
CA THR A 83 0.37 -5.82 -26.20
C THR A 83 -0.30 -5.12 -25.02
N LEU A 84 -0.98 -3.99 -25.30
CA LEU A 84 -1.70 -3.24 -24.26
C LEU A 84 -2.74 -4.12 -23.53
N ALA A 85 -3.47 -4.96 -24.26
CA ALA A 85 -4.45 -5.87 -23.67
C ALA A 85 -3.80 -6.86 -22.68
N ALA A 86 -2.69 -7.50 -23.08
CA ALA A 86 -1.95 -8.41 -22.22
C ALA A 86 -1.32 -7.70 -21.02
N ALA A 87 -0.79 -6.49 -21.20
CA ALA A 87 -0.24 -5.68 -20.13
C ALA A 87 -1.30 -5.30 -19.08
N VAL A 88 -2.49 -4.89 -19.52
CA VAL A 88 -3.63 -4.53 -18.67
C VAL A 88 -4.15 -5.76 -17.91
N GLU A 89 -4.29 -6.91 -18.56
CA GLU A 89 -4.72 -8.16 -17.91
C GLU A 89 -3.76 -8.55 -16.78
N ARG A 90 -2.46 -8.51 -17.04
CA ARG A 90 -1.43 -8.78 -16.01
C ARG A 90 -1.47 -7.76 -14.88
N ALA A 91 -1.69 -6.47 -15.20
CA ALA A 91 -1.83 -5.41 -14.20
C ALA A 91 -3.01 -5.65 -13.25
N ASN A 92 -4.10 -6.30 -13.72
CA ASN A 92 -5.23 -6.70 -12.87
C ASN A 92 -4.81 -7.74 -11.81
N GLY A 93 -4.02 -8.73 -12.19
CA GLY A 93 -3.48 -9.73 -11.26
C GLY A 93 -2.59 -9.10 -10.18
N TYR A 94 -1.69 -8.21 -10.56
CA TYR A 94 -0.83 -7.48 -9.62
C TYR A 94 -1.61 -6.53 -8.72
N GLY A 95 -2.68 -5.89 -9.21
CA GLY A 95 -3.55 -5.04 -8.40
C GLY A 95 -4.13 -5.78 -7.20
N ASN A 96 -4.55 -7.02 -7.37
CA ASN A 96 -5.07 -7.86 -6.29
C ASN A 96 -3.98 -8.21 -5.26
N GLN A 97 -2.76 -8.50 -5.71
CA GLN A 97 -1.62 -8.78 -4.82
C GLN A 97 -1.22 -7.55 -4.01
N MET A 98 -1.18 -6.38 -4.65
CA MET A 98 -0.87 -5.11 -3.97
C MET A 98 -1.97 -4.73 -2.97
N GLU A 99 -3.24 -4.98 -3.29
CA GLU A 99 -4.33 -4.76 -2.35
C GLU A 99 -4.24 -5.71 -1.15
N MET A 100 -3.92 -6.98 -1.36
CA MET A 100 -3.67 -7.93 -0.27
C MET A 100 -2.51 -7.45 0.61
N MET A 101 -1.40 -7.00 0.02
CA MET A 101 -0.27 -6.43 0.77
C MET A 101 -0.70 -5.20 1.58
N ARG A 102 -1.49 -4.29 0.98
CA ARG A 102 -2.03 -3.13 1.66
C ARG A 102 -2.89 -3.53 2.85
N VAL A 103 -3.82 -4.46 2.65
CA VAL A 103 -4.70 -4.97 3.72
C VAL A 103 -3.86 -5.59 4.83
N PHE A 104 -2.89 -6.45 4.49
CA PHE A 104 -1.97 -7.04 5.46
C PHE A 104 -1.23 -5.97 6.27
N MET A 105 -0.61 -5.00 5.62
CA MET A 105 0.10 -3.91 6.31
C MET A 105 -0.81 -3.10 7.24
N MET A 106 -2.05 -2.84 6.80
CA MET A 106 -2.99 -2.05 7.59
C MET A 106 -3.61 -2.82 8.76
N THR A 107 -3.74 -4.15 8.65
CA THR A 107 -4.36 -4.99 9.68
C THR A 107 -3.33 -5.65 10.59
N ALA A 108 -2.27 -6.21 10.04
CA ALA A 108 -1.28 -6.96 10.82
C ALA A 108 -0.29 -6.04 11.55
N PHE A 109 0.11 -4.91 10.96
CA PHE A 109 1.05 -4.02 11.61
C PHE A 109 0.42 -3.31 12.82
N GLN A 110 0.96 -3.55 14.01
CA GLN A 110 0.46 -2.96 15.27
C GLN A 110 1.42 -1.94 15.88
N GLY A 111 2.64 -1.84 15.40
CA GLY A 111 3.63 -0.88 15.87
C GLY A 111 5.05 -1.45 15.84
N ILE A 112 5.99 -0.64 16.30
CA ILE A 112 7.40 -1.04 16.48
C ILE A 112 7.76 -0.86 17.95
N GLU A 113 8.38 -1.86 18.54
CA GLU A 113 8.85 -1.86 19.92
C GLU A 113 10.32 -2.26 19.96
N GLU A 114 11.06 -1.73 20.93
CA GLU A 114 12.40 -2.23 21.24
C GLU A 114 12.30 -3.40 22.23
N ARG A 115 12.78 -4.57 21.80
CA ARG A 115 12.84 -5.79 22.63
C ARG A 115 14.12 -6.56 22.35
N ASP A 116 14.72 -7.09 23.38
CA ASP A 116 15.95 -7.92 23.31
C ASP A 116 17.06 -7.27 22.47
N GLY A 117 17.16 -5.91 22.51
CA GLY A 117 18.14 -5.13 21.75
C GLY A 117 17.83 -5.00 20.26
N HIS A 118 16.61 -5.32 19.83
CA HIS A 118 16.16 -5.17 18.44
C HIS A 118 14.90 -4.31 18.36
N HIS A 119 14.82 -3.49 17.31
CA HIS A 119 13.54 -2.89 16.90
C HIS A 119 12.68 -3.95 16.24
N MET A 120 11.60 -4.34 16.89
CA MET A 120 10.70 -5.39 16.42
C MET A 120 9.36 -4.83 15.97
N VAL A 121 8.91 -5.27 14.83
CA VAL A 121 7.57 -5.00 14.30
C VAL A 121 6.59 -5.95 14.96
N LYS A 122 5.59 -5.42 15.66
CA LYS A 122 4.48 -6.17 16.24
C LYS A 122 3.45 -6.46 15.17
N LEU A 123 3.14 -7.75 14.94
CA LEU A 123 2.29 -8.21 13.84
C LEU A 123 0.91 -8.74 14.27
N GLY A 124 0.59 -8.71 15.56
CA GLY A 124 -0.67 -9.25 16.07
C GLY A 124 -0.51 -10.60 16.75
N TYR A 125 -1.62 -11.24 17.07
CA TYR A 125 -1.61 -12.54 17.71
C TYR A 125 -1.27 -13.64 16.71
N PHE A 126 -0.49 -14.62 17.18
CA PHE A 126 -0.11 -15.78 16.38
C PHE A 126 -1.20 -16.84 16.37
N ASP A 127 -1.90 -16.99 17.50
CA ASP A 127 -2.92 -17.98 17.75
C ASP A 127 -4.32 -17.36 17.90
N GLU A 128 -5.35 -18.15 17.62
CA GLU A 128 -6.75 -17.72 17.77
C GLU A 128 -7.13 -17.42 19.21
N ASP A 129 -6.51 -18.11 20.18
CA ASP A 129 -6.71 -17.91 21.61
C ASP A 129 -6.02 -16.65 22.15
N GLN A 130 -5.29 -15.92 21.29
CA GLN A 130 -4.58 -14.69 21.61
C GLN A 130 -3.58 -14.82 22.78
N THR A 131 -2.99 -16.00 22.92
CA THR A 131 -2.02 -16.28 23.99
C THR A 131 -0.61 -15.86 23.64
N GLN A 132 -0.29 -15.76 22.34
CA GLN A 132 1.03 -15.42 21.84
C GLN A 132 0.99 -14.27 20.84
N GLN A 133 1.91 -13.32 21.04
CA GLN A 133 2.10 -12.17 20.17
C GLN A 133 3.26 -12.42 19.20
N LEU A 134 3.02 -12.25 17.91
CA LEU A 134 4.03 -12.40 16.86
C LEU A 134 4.78 -11.08 16.63
N TYR A 135 6.10 -11.18 16.59
CA TYR A 135 7.02 -10.10 16.24
C TYR A 135 7.94 -10.51 15.10
N CYS A 136 8.34 -9.52 14.30
CA CYS A 136 9.33 -9.65 13.25
C CYS A 136 10.43 -8.59 13.43
N TYR A 137 11.69 -8.95 13.22
CA TYR A 137 12.80 -8.00 13.13
C TYR A 137 13.72 -8.37 11.96
N ILE A 138 14.50 -7.40 11.49
CA ILE A 138 15.44 -7.62 10.38
C ILE A 138 16.86 -7.68 10.94
N LEU A 139 17.55 -8.76 10.64
CA LEU A 139 18.96 -8.96 10.96
C LEU A 139 19.68 -9.44 9.70
N ASP A 140 20.77 -8.77 9.33
CA ASP A 140 21.56 -9.05 8.11
C ASP A 140 20.70 -9.12 6.83
N GLY A 141 19.70 -8.22 6.73
CA GLY A 141 18.78 -8.15 5.59
C GLY A 141 17.75 -9.29 5.52
N LYS A 142 17.65 -10.13 6.56
CA LYS A 142 16.70 -11.25 6.62
C LYS A 142 15.66 -11.04 7.73
N PRO A 143 14.40 -11.41 7.50
CA PRO A 143 13.38 -11.37 8.53
C PRO A 143 13.57 -12.52 9.52
N HIS A 144 13.47 -12.21 10.80
CA HIS A 144 13.44 -13.14 11.92
C HIS A 144 12.14 -12.94 12.69
N TYR A 145 11.57 -14.03 13.19
CA TYR A 145 10.29 -14.01 13.89
C TYR A 145 10.48 -14.49 15.32
N ARG A 146 9.72 -13.88 16.24
CA ARG A 146 9.66 -14.30 17.64
C ARG A 146 8.23 -14.26 18.16
N LEU A 147 7.96 -15.16 19.07
CA LEU A 147 6.70 -15.24 19.80
C LEU A 147 6.96 -14.86 21.27
N TYR A 148 6.10 -14.01 21.77
CA TYR A 148 6.09 -13.66 23.20
C TYR A 148 4.70 -13.92 23.76
N PRO A 149 4.61 -14.30 25.05
CA PRO A 149 3.31 -14.37 25.72
C PRO A 149 2.57 -13.05 25.58
N ALA A 150 1.31 -13.11 25.17
CA ALA A 150 0.46 -11.93 25.19
C ALA A 150 0.32 -11.46 26.64
N LYS A 151 0.49 -10.16 26.88
CA LYS A 151 0.19 -9.60 28.21
C LYS A 151 -1.31 -9.78 28.42
N SER A 152 -1.71 -10.47 29.47
CA SER A 152 -3.08 -10.40 29.96
C SER A 152 -3.36 -8.93 30.31
N GLU A 153 -4.27 -8.30 29.55
CA GLU A 153 -4.81 -7.02 29.97
C GLU A 153 -5.53 -7.26 31.30
N GLY A 154 -4.90 -6.83 32.37
CA GLY A 154 -5.45 -6.82 33.73
C GLY A 154 -6.25 -5.55 33.97
#